data_52b6958a65c335a59f1947d141d524e7
#
_entry.id   52b6958a65c335a59f1947d141d524e7
#
_cell.length_a   1.000
_cell.length_b   1.000
_cell.length_c   1.000
_cell.angle_alpha   90.00
_cell.angle_beta   90.00
_cell.angle_gamma   90.00
#
_symmetry.space_group_name_H-M   'P 1'
#
loop_
_entity.id
_entity.type
_entity.pdbx_description
1 polymer ?
#
loop_
_entity_poly.entity_id
_entity_poly.type
_entity_poly.pdbx_seq_one_letter_code
_entity_poly.pdbx_strand_id
1 'polypeptide(L)'
;MTTKKNNDAAPPVTVDIATGEVTEKTVDLDTPIQRGNTTITQIVVRKPQSGALRGCRLQALMEMDVDNMTLVLPRVTTPTLTRAEVLMLDPADLITLSTEVVLFLLPNRVKSDIPTV
;
A
#
# COMPACT_ATOMS: atom_id res chain seq x y z
N MET A 1 -4.91 13.92 -24.99
CA MET A 1 -4.64 13.53 -24.64
C MET A 1 -4.26 13.19 -24.20
N THR A 2 -4.10 12.99 -23.93
CA THR A 2 -3.69 12.54 -23.45
C THR A 2 -3.24 12.22 -22.75
N THR A 3 -3.16 12.24 -22.52
CA THR A 3 -2.68 11.88 -21.93
C THR A 3 -2.45 11.45 -21.15
N LYS A 4 -2.60 11.25 -20.85
CA LYS A 4 -2.24 10.81 -20.16
C LYS A 4 -1.44 10.31 -20.07
N LYS A 5 -1.47 10.33 -20.21
CA LYS A 5 -0.81 9.79 -20.06
C LYS A 5 0.03 9.60 -19.65
N ASN A 6 0.14 9.88 -19.53
CA ASN A 6 1.01 9.59 -19.34
C ASN A 6 1.49 9.31 -18.56
N ASN A 7 1.18 9.44 -18.01
CA ASN A 7 1.65 9.09 -17.38
C ASN A 7 2.17 8.30 -17.17
N ASP A 8 1.55 8.57 -16.80
CA ASP A 8 2.05 7.34 -16.82
C ASP A 8 3.49 7.20 -16.76
N ALA A 9 4.14 8.00 -17.03
CA ALA A 9 5.56 8.00 -17.02
C ALA A 9 6.11 8.05 -15.62
N ALA A 10 5.37 8.59 -14.66
CA ALA A 10 5.84 8.68 -13.29
C ALA A 10 5.79 7.30 -12.63
N PRO A 11 6.88 6.82 -12.05
CA PRO A 11 6.83 5.54 -11.34
C PRO A 11 5.94 5.64 -10.13
N PRO A 12 5.21 4.57 -9.76
CA PRO A 12 4.32 4.59 -8.62
C PRO A 12 5.04 4.40 -7.29
N VAL A 13 6.30 4.81 -7.20
CA VAL A 13 7.09 4.65 -5.98
C VAL A 13 7.77 5.96 -5.64
N THR A 14 7.95 6.19 -4.35
CA THR A 14 8.71 7.31 -3.83
C THR A 14 9.96 6.74 -3.18
N VAL A 15 11.11 7.29 -3.54
CA VAL A 15 12.40 6.82 -3.08
C VAL A 15 13.03 7.89 -2.20
N ASP A 16 13.56 7.46 -1.04
CA ASP A 16 14.32 8.35 -0.17
C ASP A 16 15.67 8.63 -0.84
N ILE A 17 15.93 9.90 -1.14
CA ILE A 17 17.15 10.29 -1.85
C ILE A 17 18.39 9.94 -1.05
N ALA A 18 18.34 10.07 0.28
CA ALA A 18 19.51 9.84 1.12
C ALA A 18 19.92 8.37 1.16
N THR A 19 18.98 7.44 1.10
CA THR A 19 19.26 6.02 1.24
C THR A 19 18.99 5.22 -0.01
N GLY A 20 18.27 5.78 -0.98
CA GLY A 20 17.82 5.04 -2.14
C GLY A 20 16.68 4.08 -1.83
N GLU A 21 16.11 4.17 -0.63
CA GLU A 21 15.07 3.24 -0.19
C GLU A 21 13.71 3.72 -0.65
N VAL A 22 12.87 2.76 -1.10
CA VAL A 22 11.49 3.05 -1.45
C VAL A 22 10.71 3.27 -0.16
N THR A 23 10.05 4.42 -0.03
CA THR A 23 9.31 4.78 1.18
C THR A 23 7.81 4.88 0.95
N GLU A 24 7.38 4.99 -0.30
CA GLU A 24 5.95 5.06 -0.63
C GLU A 24 5.73 4.38 -1.97
N LYS A 25 4.55 3.81 -2.12
CA LYS A 25 4.17 3.20 -3.39
C LYS A 25 2.71 3.52 -3.68
N THR A 26 2.44 3.96 -4.91
CA THR A 26 1.08 4.26 -5.35
C THR A 26 0.44 3.03 -5.95
N VAL A 27 -0.76 2.73 -5.50
CA VAL A 27 -1.54 1.58 -6.00
C VAL A 27 -2.78 2.13 -6.70
N ASP A 28 -2.99 1.68 -7.94
CA ASP A 28 -4.22 1.98 -8.66
C ASP A 28 -5.27 0.96 -8.25
N LEU A 29 -6.44 1.45 -7.86
CA LEU A 29 -7.52 0.57 -7.43
C LEU A 29 -8.29 0.02 -8.64
N ASP A 30 -8.57 -1.28 -8.61
CA ASP A 30 -9.45 -1.88 -9.61
C ASP A 30 -10.87 -1.35 -9.43
N THR A 31 -11.30 -1.17 -8.18
CA THR A 31 -12.62 -0.66 -7.87
C THR A 31 -12.46 0.61 -7.06
N PRO A 32 -12.76 1.78 -7.66
CA PRO A 32 -12.62 3.04 -6.93
C PRO A 32 -13.47 3.10 -5.68
N ILE A 33 -13.00 3.85 -4.70
CA ILE A 33 -13.74 4.07 -3.46
C ILE A 33 -14.51 5.37 -3.58
N GLN A 34 -15.81 5.31 -3.34
CA GLN A 34 -16.64 6.51 -3.35
C GLN A 34 -16.71 7.06 -1.93
N ARG A 35 -16.25 8.30 -1.78
CA ARG A 35 -16.27 8.98 -0.48
C ARG A 35 -17.00 10.31 -0.66
N GLY A 36 -18.29 10.32 -0.33
CA GLY A 36 -19.10 11.50 -0.59
C GLY A 36 -19.12 11.83 -2.07
N ASN A 37 -18.72 13.03 -2.44
CA ASN A 37 -18.63 13.45 -3.84
C ASN A 37 -17.27 13.18 -4.45
N THR A 38 -16.36 12.57 -3.68
CA THR A 38 -15.00 12.30 -4.13
C THR A 38 -14.85 10.84 -4.47
N THR A 39 -14.21 10.56 -5.61
CA THR A 39 -13.89 9.19 -6.01
C THR A 39 -12.39 9.00 -5.85
N ILE A 40 -12.01 7.99 -5.07
CA ILE A 40 -10.61 7.67 -4.82
C ILE A 40 -10.23 6.53 -5.76
N THR A 41 -9.29 6.81 -6.67
CA THR A 41 -8.84 5.81 -7.65
C THR A 41 -7.44 5.29 -7.36
N GLN A 42 -6.71 5.99 -6.49
CA GLN A 42 -5.33 5.61 -6.14
C GLN A 42 -5.13 5.73 -4.65
N ILE A 43 -4.33 4.84 -4.11
CA ILE A 43 -3.95 4.87 -2.71
C ILE A 43 -2.43 4.82 -2.64
N VAL A 44 -1.84 5.72 -1.88
CA VAL A 44 -0.40 5.67 -1.60
C VAL A 44 -0.20 4.89 -0.32
N VAL A 45 0.62 3.85 -0.39
CA VAL A 45 0.99 3.05 0.78
C VAL A 45 2.37 3.51 1.22
N ARG A 46 2.49 3.96 2.48
CA ARG A 46 3.75 4.40 3.04
C ARG A 46 4.41 3.25 3.79
N LYS A 47 5.75 3.25 3.79
CA LYS A 47 6.49 2.26 4.55
C LYS A 47 6.13 2.38 6.03
N PRO A 48 5.64 1.31 6.67
CA PRO A 48 5.26 1.38 8.07
C PRO A 48 6.48 1.61 8.97
N GLN A 49 6.35 2.53 9.91
CA GLN A 49 7.29 2.64 11.01
C GLN A 49 6.85 1.62 12.07
N SER A 50 7.78 1.23 12.95
CA SER A 50 7.45 0.26 13.99
C SER A 50 6.24 0.68 14.81
N GLY A 51 6.09 1.99 15.06
CA GLY A 51 4.94 2.48 15.81
C GLY A 51 3.60 2.24 15.13
N ALA A 52 3.59 2.22 13.79
CA ALA A 52 2.38 1.94 13.04
C ALA A 52 1.96 0.48 13.14
N LEU A 53 2.85 -0.38 13.62
CA LEU A 53 2.58 -1.81 13.72
C LEU A 53 2.06 -2.21 15.10
N ARG A 54 1.87 -1.23 15.99
CA ARG A 54 1.39 -1.52 17.34
C ARG A 54 0.04 -2.19 17.29
N GLY A 55 -0.10 -3.25 18.08
CA GLY A 55 -1.33 -4.02 18.13
C GLY A 55 -1.48 -5.02 17.01
N CYS A 56 -0.55 -5.02 16.05
CA CYS A 56 -0.56 -5.99 14.96
C CYS A 56 0.42 -7.11 15.28
N ARG A 57 0.08 -8.32 14.83
CA ARG A 57 1.01 -9.44 14.91
C ARG A 57 1.79 -9.48 13.61
N LEU A 58 3.12 -9.41 13.71
CA LEU A 58 3.94 -9.33 12.51
C LEU A 58 3.78 -10.55 11.60
N GLN A 59 3.70 -11.74 12.18
CA GLN A 59 3.50 -12.93 11.38
C GLN A 59 2.16 -12.88 10.66
N ALA A 60 1.12 -12.40 11.33
CA ALA A 60 -0.20 -12.28 10.71
C ALA A 60 -0.16 -11.30 9.54
N LEU A 61 0.59 -10.19 9.69
CA LEU A 61 0.75 -9.25 8.59
C LEU A 61 1.45 -9.90 7.41
N MET A 62 2.49 -10.70 7.69
CA MET A 62 3.22 -11.39 6.64
C MET A 62 2.34 -12.41 5.91
N GLU A 63 1.32 -12.91 6.58
CA GLU A 63 0.35 -13.84 5.99
C GLU A 63 -0.84 -13.10 5.36
N MET A 64 -0.79 -11.78 5.35
CA MET A 64 -1.87 -10.94 4.82
C MET A 64 -3.21 -11.19 5.50
N ASP A 65 -3.15 -11.39 6.83
CA ASP A 65 -4.34 -11.58 7.64
C ASP A 65 -5.24 -10.35 7.56
N VAL A 66 -6.51 -10.56 7.25
CA VAL A 66 -7.44 -9.45 7.01
C VAL A 66 -7.62 -8.58 8.24
N ASP A 67 -7.77 -9.20 9.41
CA ASP A 67 -7.96 -8.43 10.63
C ASP A 67 -6.77 -7.53 10.93
N ASN A 68 -5.55 -8.05 10.74
CA ASN A 68 -4.35 -7.26 10.97
C ASN A 68 -4.15 -6.20 9.89
N MET A 69 -4.48 -6.52 8.65
CA MET A 69 -4.43 -5.51 7.58
C MET A 69 -5.44 -4.40 7.83
N THR A 70 -6.61 -4.73 8.39
CA THR A 70 -7.60 -3.73 8.74
C THR A 70 -7.10 -2.78 9.82
N LEU A 71 -6.17 -3.23 10.67
CA LEU A 71 -5.55 -2.38 11.66
C LEU A 71 -4.45 -1.48 11.05
N VAL A 72 -3.64 -2.04 10.16
CA VAL A 72 -2.45 -1.32 9.70
C VAL A 72 -2.73 -0.40 8.51
N LEU A 73 -3.58 -0.81 7.59
CA LEU A 73 -3.83 0.00 6.38
C LEU A 73 -4.29 1.43 6.68
N PRO A 74 -5.21 1.66 7.64
CA PRO A 74 -5.57 3.05 7.96
C PRO A 74 -4.41 3.90 8.44
N ARG A 75 -3.36 3.28 8.96
CA ARG A 75 -2.23 4.02 9.51
C ARG A 75 -1.16 4.36 8.48
N VAL A 76 -1.20 3.71 7.32
CA VAL A 76 -0.10 3.83 6.35
C VAL A 76 -0.58 4.23 4.96
N THR A 77 -1.84 4.62 4.80
CA THR A 77 -2.38 4.98 3.50
C THR A 77 -2.67 6.45 3.38
N THR A 78 -2.58 6.96 2.15
CA THR A 78 -2.94 8.33 1.80
C THR A 78 -3.74 8.28 0.50
N PRO A 79 -4.97 8.79 0.45
CA PRO A 79 -5.75 9.30 1.57
C PRO A 79 -5.96 8.22 2.62
N THR A 80 -6.08 8.63 3.88
CA THR A 80 -6.25 7.67 4.97
C THR A 80 -7.53 6.87 4.77
N LEU A 81 -7.38 5.55 4.69
CA LEU A 81 -8.54 4.67 4.62
C LEU A 81 -9.12 4.50 6.01
N THR A 82 -10.44 4.48 6.10
CA THR A 82 -11.08 4.13 7.36
C THR A 82 -11.16 2.62 7.47
N ARG A 83 -11.37 2.13 8.68
CA ARG A 83 -11.57 0.70 8.89
C ARG A 83 -12.72 0.18 8.04
N ALA A 84 -13.82 0.92 7.99
CA ALA A 84 -14.98 0.51 7.19
C ALA A 84 -14.62 0.43 5.71
N GLU A 85 -13.82 1.38 5.22
CA GLU A 85 -13.41 1.35 3.83
C GLU A 85 -12.52 0.16 3.51
N VAL A 86 -11.63 -0.20 4.45
CA VAL A 86 -10.80 -1.39 4.25
C VAL A 86 -11.67 -2.64 4.14
N LEU A 87 -12.68 -2.74 4.99
CA LEU A 87 -13.57 -3.90 4.98
C LEU A 87 -14.45 -3.96 3.72
N MET A 88 -14.64 -2.82 3.05
CA MET A 88 -15.44 -2.75 1.85
C MET A 88 -14.62 -2.78 0.57
N LEU A 89 -13.29 -2.91 0.67
CA LEU A 89 -12.43 -2.95 -0.50
C LEU A 89 -12.75 -4.16 -1.38
N ASP A 90 -12.58 -3.97 -2.69
CA ASP A 90 -12.55 -5.11 -3.60
C ASP A 90 -11.44 -6.06 -3.14
N PRO A 91 -11.69 -7.37 -3.10
CA PRO A 91 -10.65 -8.32 -2.66
C PRO A 91 -9.33 -8.18 -3.44
N ALA A 92 -9.40 -7.89 -4.74
CA ALA A 92 -8.18 -7.69 -5.52
C ALA A 92 -7.39 -6.49 -5.02
N ASP A 93 -8.08 -5.41 -4.65
CA ASP A 93 -7.44 -4.22 -4.13
C ASP A 93 -6.87 -4.48 -2.74
N LEU A 94 -7.59 -5.21 -1.91
CA LEU A 94 -7.10 -5.58 -0.59
C LEU A 94 -5.80 -6.39 -0.71
N ILE A 95 -5.77 -7.34 -1.64
CA ILE A 95 -4.57 -8.15 -1.86
C ILE A 95 -3.41 -7.27 -2.32
N THR A 96 -3.67 -6.35 -3.25
CA THR A 96 -2.61 -5.49 -3.76
C THR A 96 -2.04 -4.60 -2.67
N LEU A 97 -2.91 -3.95 -1.89
CA LEU A 97 -2.45 -3.09 -0.81
C LEU A 97 -1.71 -3.90 0.25
N SER A 98 -2.22 -5.06 0.59
CA SER A 98 -1.58 -5.92 1.59
C SER A 98 -0.20 -6.40 1.12
N THR A 99 -0.08 -6.71 -0.17
CA THR A 99 1.20 -7.11 -0.74
C THR A 99 2.24 -6.01 -0.58
N GLU A 100 1.85 -4.75 -0.81
CA GLU A 100 2.78 -3.64 -0.64
C GLU A 100 3.23 -3.50 0.81
N VAL A 101 2.32 -3.69 1.75
CA VAL A 101 2.69 -3.67 3.18
C VAL A 101 3.70 -4.77 3.47
N VAL A 102 3.44 -5.99 2.99
CA VAL A 102 4.34 -7.11 3.24
C VAL A 102 5.71 -6.84 2.64
N LEU A 103 5.76 -6.30 1.42
CA LEU A 103 7.04 -6.00 0.79
C LEU A 103 7.84 -4.97 1.59
N PHE A 104 7.16 -3.98 2.19
CA PHE A 104 7.84 -3.00 3.03
C PHE A 104 8.40 -3.62 4.31
N LEU A 105 7.82 -4.72 4.77
CA LEU A 105 8.28 -5.36 6.01
C LEU A 105 9.50 -6.25 5.79
N LEU A 106 9.80 -6.60 4.54
CA LEU A 106 10.96 -7.44 4.24
C LEU A 106 12.24 -6.61 4.29
N PRO A 107 13.33 -7.18 4.83
CA PRO A 107 14.63 -6.52 4.77
C PRO A 107 15.06 -6.31 3.31
N ASN A 108 15.79 -5.22 3.06
CA ASN A 108 16.21 -4.91 1.70
C ASN A 108 17.03 -6.03 1.07
N ARG A 109 17.86 -6.71 1.85
CA ARG A 109 18.66 -7.82 1.32
C ARG A 109 17.79 -8.98 0.88
N VAL A 110 16.66 -9.21 1.57
CA VAL A 110 15.72 -10.26 1.18
C VAL A 110 15.02 -9.88 -0.11
N LYS A 111 14.66 -8.59 -0.23
CA LYS A 111 14.02 -8.10 -1.46
C LYS A 111 14.92 -8.29 -2.67
N SER A 112 16.23 -8.11 -2.49
CA SER A 112 17.19 -8.28 -3.56
C SER A 112 17.21 -9.71 -4.09
N ASP A 113 16.86 -10.68 -3.26
CA ASP A 113 16.87 -12.09 -3.59
C ASP A 113 15.55 -12.58 -4.17
N ILE A 114 14.53 -11.72 -4.18
CA ILE A 114 13.23 -12.09 -4.70
C ILE A 114 13.24 -11.94 -6.22
N PRO A 115 12.88 -13.02 -6.96
CA PRO A 115 12.83 -12.92 -8.42
C PRO A 115 11.80 -11.89 -8.85
N THR A 116 12.18 -11.06 -9.81
CA THR A 116 11.25 -10.11 -10.41
C THR A 116 10.76 -10.69 -11.72
N VAL A 117 9.49 -10.58 -11.95
CA VAL A 117 8.89 -11.15 -13.15
C VAL A 117 8.27 -10.08 -13.98
#